data_2b5de719ef9998cccd87f190e2ca3ff6
#
_entry.id   2b5de719ef9998cccd87f190e2ca3ff6
#
_cell.length_a   1.000
_cell.length_b   1.000
_cell.length_c   1.000
_cell.angle_alpha   90.00
_cell.angle_beta   90.00
_cell.angle_gamma   90.00
#
_symmetry.space_group_name_H-M   'P 1'
#
loop_
_entity.id
_entity.type
_entity.pdbx_description
1 polymer ?
#
loop_
_entity_poly.entity_id
_entity_poly.type
_entity_poly.pdbx_seq_one_letter_code
_entity_poly.pdbx_strand_id
1 'polypeptide(L)'
;MDSGLKQDNRLLKKGYFRTLFPVMFSLLGATINAVIDGVLVSQKLGRSALAAVNMSMPVYFAMCTVGALIAGGASVCSARKAGHENMKYAQKFFQDSLLISMIVSIAVTISGIIFCRPIAGFLSGGDLTEQVYQYCLITFIGSASAIMIYIPINYLQLEGKNRSISVSVIIMISTDTILDLLFIYVLDTGLYGASAASVISSLAACIYGFIALQTGGTNYHIGFTRPKWKRIRRILEYGSPLALANLFDAVKLLTINTIIISAAGESGAVIWAVINTLSELSLMIVLGVSRAGAPMISTYHTAKENSRIRILTALEVRTGLILSLIFAVVTVLLNRVIATMFGVHEDLVLPLFCLGISVIISTICCIWERHFNSIGLIVCANLSSFARNCMFPIAAAVLLAVSGAAIWFFLPLSAAASALFIAAMTFIEYLDRRKKKYPLSCFLLLDDHLERENKVLDFSISADMAEVCDASEKIKDFCVSNKMDTKTTMKLGLAIEELLNVIILRTPEIKSLDLRAFATNGTTGIRIHCAGRNYDPFKDTDADEDFLMGINMIKKMADATLHIYTLGINIITIIFPENTTAK
;
A
#
# COMPACT_ATOMS: atom_id res chain seq x y z
N MET A 1 18.26 11.59 32.31
CA MET A 1 18.39 10.20 32.78
C MET A 1 17.83 9.32 31.71
N ASP A 2 18.70 8.83 30.82
CA ASP A 2 18.38 7.90 29.76
C ASP A 2 18.26 6.50 30.35
N SER A 3 17.11 6.14 30.88
CA SER A 3 16.82 4.75 31.20
C SER A 3 16.47 4.05 29.87
N GLY A 4 17.49 3.40 29.31
CA GLY A 4 17.43 2.72 28.01
C GLY A 4 16.44 1.56 27.95
N LEU A 5 15.17 1.85 27.93
CA LEU A 5 14.12 0.94 27.49
C LEU A 5 14.17 0.89 25.97
N LYS A 6 15.01 0.02 25.42
CA LYS A 6 15.02 -0.29 23.99
C LYS A 6 13.69 -0.95 23.66
N GLN A 7 12.80 -0.20 23.02
CA GLN A 7 11.65 -0.80 22.35
C GLN A 7 12.19 -1.83 21.35
N ASP A 8 11.86 -3.11 21.54
CA ASP A 8 12.27 -4.16 20.62
C ASP A 8 11.42 -4.06 19.34
N ASN A 9 11.97 -3.41 18.33
CA ASN A 9 11.31 -3.15 17.07
C ASN A 9 11.18 -4.39 16.18
N ARG A 10 11.42 -5.60 16.73
CA ARG A 10 11.40 -6.86 15.97
C ARG A 10 10.04 -7.16 15.38
N LEU A 11 8.94 -6.95 16.13
CA LEU A 11 7.58 -7.18 15.63
C LEU A 11 7.25 -6.29 14.43
N LEU A 12 7.53 -5.00 14.55
CA LEU A 12 7.27 -4.02 13.50
C LEU A 12 8.12 -4.30 12.25
N LYS A 13 9.41 -4.59 12.42
CA LYS A 13 10.31 -4.96 11.31
C LYS A 13 9.84 -6.24 10.63
N LYS A 14 9.52 -7.29 11.40
CA LYS A 14 9.03 -8.55 10.86
C LYS A 14 7.71 -8.39 10.10
N GLY A 15 6.78 -7.58 10.63
CA GLY A 15 5.52 -7.24 9.97
C GLY A 15 5.75 -6.53 8.64
N TYR A 16 6.61 -5.51 8.63
CA TYR A 16 6.96 -4.76 7.42
C TYR A 16 7.57 -5.64 6.32
N PHE A 17 8.63 -6.41 6.63
CA PHE A 17 9.27 -7.29 5.65
C PHE A 17 8.36 -8.42 5.17
N ARG A 18 7.49 -8.94 6.04
CA ARG A 18 6.46 -9.93 5.67
C ARG A 18 5.47 -9.37 4.65
N THR A 19 5.27 -8.06 4.61
CA THR A 19 4.40 -7.37 3.65
C THR A 19 5.17 -6.90 2.42
N LEU A 20 6.40 -6.42 2.57
CA LEU A 20 7.22 -5.86 1.50
C LEU A 20 7.46 -6.85 0.34
N PHE A 21 7.96 -8.05 0.66
CA PHE A 21 8.29 -9.02 -0.39
C PHE A 21 7.08 -9.47 -1.24
N PRO A 22 5.92 -9.83 -0.66
CA PRO A 22 4.73 -10.16 -1.45
C PRO A 22 4.21 -8.99 -2.30
N VAL A 23 4.29 -7.76 -1.80
CA VAL A 23 3.88 -6.57 -2.58
C VAL A 23 4.83 -6.33 -3.74
N MET A 24 6.14 -6.40 -3.52
CA MET A 24 7.14 -6.30 -4.61
C MET A 24 6.98 -7.42 -5.64
N PHE A 25 6.78 -8.66 -5.18
CA PHE A 25 6.54 -9.80 -6.06
C PHE A 25 5.25 -9.64 -6.89
N SER A 26 4.20 -9.08 -6.30
CA SER A 26 2.95 -8.79 -7.02
C SER A 26 3.16 -7.77 -8.15
N LEU A 27 3.94 -6.72 -7.91
CA LEU A 27 4.26 -5.71 -8.91
C LEU A 27 5.16 -6.28 -10.02
N LEU A 28 6.19 -7.06 -9.67
CA LEU A 28 7.06 -7.73 -10.62
C LEU A 28 6.28 -8.75 -11.46
N GLY A 29 5.39 -9.51 -10.83
CA GLY A 29 4.55 -10.50 -11.51
C GLY A 29 3.67 -9.90 -12.59
N ALA A 30 3.07 -8.74 -12.33
CA ALA A 30 2.28 -8.04 -13.35
C ALA A 30 3.13 -7.64 -14.58
N THR A 31 4.37 -7.18 -14.36
CA THR A 31 5.28 -6.83 -15.45
C THR A 31 5.72 -8.06 -16.25
N ILE A 32 6.07 -9.15 -15.56
CA ILE A 32 6.47 -10.41 -16.22
C ILE A 32 5.31 -10.95 -17.05
N ASN A 33 4.08 -10.93 -16.53
CA ASN A 33 2.90 -11.40 -17.26
C ASN A 33 2.74 -10.64 -18.59
N ALA A 34 2.79 -9.31 -18.55
CA ALA A 34 2.67 -8.49 -19.76
C ALA A 34 3.77 -8.78 -20.81
N VAL A 35 4.99 -9.13 -20.36
CA VAL A 35 6.08 -9.54 -21.28
C VAL A 35 5.80 -10.91 -21.90
N ILE A 36 5.33 -11.88 -21.13
CA ILE A 36 4.99 -13.23 -21.64
C ILE A 36 3.89 -13.13 -22.69
N ASP A 37 2.80 -12.42 -22.39
CA ASP A 37 1.66 -12.20 -23.32
C ASP A 37 2.14 -11.55 -24.61
N GLY A 38 2.95 -10.49 -24.50
CA GLY A 38 3.50 -9.81 -25.67
C GLY A 38 4.34 -10.72 -26.56
N VAL A 39 5.15 -11.62 -25.97
CA VAL A 39 5.97 -12.61 -26.70
C VAL A 39 5.07 -13.63 -27.39
N LEU A 40 4.10 -14.21 -26.70
CA LEU A 40 3.20 -15.23 -27.26
C LEU A 40 2.35 -14.67 -28.40
N VAL A 41 1.77 -13.48 -28.22
CA VAL A 41 0.99 -12.79 -29.25
C VAL A 41 1.85 -12.46 -30.47
N SER A 42 3.05 -11.90 -30.26
CA SER A 42 3.92 -11.50 -31.38
C SER A 42 4.43 -12.66 -32.21
N GLN A 43 4.75 -13.80 -31.57
CA GLN A 43 5.25 -15.00 -32.24
C GLN A 43 4.18 -15.68 -33.12
N LYS A 44 2.94 -15.78 -32.66
CA LYS A 44 1.88 -16.50 -33.37
C LYS A 44 1.04 -15.59 -34.27
N LEU A 45 0.63 -14.42 -33.78
CA LEU A 45 -0.28 -13.52 -34.48
C LEU A 45 0.42 -12.39 -35.25
N GLY A 46 1.74 -12.23 -35.02
CA GLY A 46 2.56 -11.25 -35.73
C GLY A 46 2.62 -9.87 -35.08
N ARG A 47 3.42 -8.98 -35.71
CA ARG A 47 3.71 -7.64 -35.17
C ARG A 47 2.48 -6.71 -35.14
N SER A 48 1.58 -6.84 -36.11
CA SER A 48 0.35 -6.05 -36.15
C SER A 48 -0.59 -6.34 -34.98
N ALA A 49 -0.70 -7.61 -34.59
CA ALA A 49 -1.48 -8.03 -33.44
C ALA A 49 -0.87 -7.50 -32.12
N LEU A 50 0.44 -7.56 -31.96
CA LEU A 50 1.13 -6.94 -30.80
C LEU A 50 0.91 -5.43 -30.76
N ALA A 51 0.94 -4.75 -31.91
CA ALA A 51 0.65 -3.32 -31.98
C ALA A 51 -0.81 -3.03 -31.54
N ALA A 52 -1.78 -3.86 -31.96
CA ALA A 52 -3.18 -3.70 -31.56
C ALA A 52 -3.38 -3.93 -30.06
N VAL A 53 -2.69 -4.91 -29.44
CA VAL A 53 -2.70 -5.12 -27.97
C VAL A 53 -2.18 -3.87 -27.27
N ASN A 54 -1.02 -3.35 -27.70
CA ASN A 54 -0.43 -2.14 -27.08
C ASN A 54 -1.33 -0.90 -27.23
N MET A 55 -2.01 -0.74 -28.37
CA MET A 55 -2.99 0.33 -28.58
C MET A 55 -4.22 0.18 -27.68
N SER A 56 -4.55 -1.03 -27.25
CA SER A 56 -5.67 -1.33 -26.32
C SER A 56 -5.32 -1.10 -24.85
N MET A 57 -4.02 -1.03 -24.48
CA MET A 57 -3.57 -0.89 -23.08
C MET A 57 -4.18 0.30 -22.32
N PRO A 58 -4.43 1.49 -22.94
CA PRO A 58 -5.06 2.61 -22.23
C PRO A 58 -6.44 2.25 -21.64
N VAL A 59 -7.22 1.39 -22.33
CA VAL A 59 -8.52 0.91 -21.83
C VAL A 59 -8.34 0.08 -20.57
N TYR A 60 -7.41 -0.87 -20.59
CA TYR A 60 -7.11 -1.72 -19.43
C TYR A 60 -6.59 -0.89 -18.25
N PHE A 61 -5.67 0.05 -18.49
CA PHE A 61 -5.16 0.93 -17.44
C PHE A 61 -6.22 1.84 -16.83
N ALA A 62 -7.20 2.30 -17.64
CA ALA A 62 -8.33 3.05 -17.12
C ALA A 62 -9.16 2.22 -16.12
N MET A 63 -9.43 0.95 -16.44
CA MET A 63 -10.14 0.03 -15.51
C MET A 63 -9.33 -0.24 -14.24
N CYS A 64 -8.02 -0.50 -14.38
CA CYS A 64 -7.12 -0.67 -13.25
C CYS A 64 -7.07 0.57 -12.33
N THR A 65 -7.10 1.76 -12.94
CA THR A 65 -7.14 3.04 -12.20
C THR A 65 -8.42 3.16 -11.37
N VAL A 66 -9.56 2.79 -11.93
CA VAL A 66 -10.85 2.77 -11.21
C VAL A 66 -10.83 1.75 -10.08
N GLY A 67 -10.31 0.54 -10.33
CA GLY A 67 -10.14 -0.48 -9.29
C GLY A 67 -9.25 -0.03 -8.14
N ALA A 68 -8.11 0.57 -8.48
CA ALA A 68 -7.16 1.12 -7.50
C ALA A 68 -7.75 2.29 -6.69
N LEU A 69 -8.55 3.17 -7.34
CA LEU A 69 -9.26 4.27 -6.69
C LEU A 69 -10.20 3.74 -5.60
N ILE A 70 -11.05 2.78 -5.95
CA ILE A 70 -12.07 2.27 -5.04
C ILE A 70 -11.44 1.41 -3.94
N ALA A 71 -10.64 0.41 -4.30
CA ALA A 71 -10.05 -0.52 -3.35
C ALA A 71 -8.98 0.13 -2.46
N GLY A 72 -8.11 0.97 -3.05
CA GLY A 72 -7.08 1.71 -2.32
C GLY A 72 -7.69 2.70 -1.32
N GLY A 73 -8.68 3.48 -1.74
CA GLY A 73 -9.37 4.42 -0.86
C GLY A 73 -10.14 3.72 0.27
N ALA A 74 -10.84 2.63 -0.05
CA ALA A 74 -11.58 1.85 0.95
C ALA A 74 -10.64 1.19 1.97
N SER A 75 -9.50 0.64 1.53
CA SER A 75 -8.51 0.00 2.42
C SER A 75 -7.89 1.01 3.40
N VAL A 76 -7.53 2.21 2.94
CA VAL A 76 -7.03 3.30 3.81
C VAL A 76 -8.10 3.72 4.82
N CYS A 77 -9.36 3.90 4.38
CA CYS A 77 -10.47 4.23 5.28
C CYS A 77 -10.72 3.13 6.33
N SER A 78 -10.62 1.85 5.90
CA SER A 78 -10.75 0.69 6.80
C SER A 78 -9.61 0.61 7.81
N ALA A 79 -8.36 0.77 7.36
CA ALA A 79 -7.18 0.80 8.22
C ALA A 79 -7.28 1.89 9.31
N ARG A 80 -7.70 3.11 8.91
CA ARG A 80 -7.92 4.22 9.85
C ARG A 80 -9.03 3.91 10.86
N LYS A 81 -10.11 3.22 10.46
CA LYS A 81 -11.18 2.84 11.38
C LYS A 81 -10.80 1.68 12.30
N ALA A 82 -9.96 0.78 11.82
CA ALA A 82 -9.32 -0.24 12.65
C ALA A 82 -8.42 0.41 13.73
N GLY A 83 -7.63 1.42 13.35
CA GLY A 83 -6.81 2.18 14.30
C GLY A 83 -7.63 2.96 15.36
N HIS A 84 -8.89 3.31 15.05
CA HIS A 84 -9.87 3.83 16.03
C HIS A 84 -10.68 2.72 16.73
N GLU A 85 -10.24 1.48 16.64
CA GLU A 85 -10.86 0.30 17.29
C GLU A 85 -12.33 0.07 16.88
N ASN A 86 -12.73 0.57 15.71
CA ASN A 86 -14.09 0.46 15.17
C ASN A 86 -14.15 -0.46 13.94
N MET A 87 -13.94 -1.77 14.17
CA MET A 87 -13.96 -2.78 13.11
C MET A 87 -15.32 -2.90 12.41
N LYS A 88 -16.44 -2.70 13.13
CA LYS A 88 -17.78 -2.69 12.51
C LYS A 88 -17.91 -1.61 11.44
N TYR A 89 -17.24 -0.48 11.64
CA TYR A 89 -17.26 0.61 10.65
C TYR A 89 -16.23 0.39 9.54
N ALA A 90 -15.08 -0.23 9.82
CA ALA A 90 -14.10 -0.67 8.82
C ALA A 90 -14.72 -1.68 7.85
N GLN A 91 -15.47 -2.64 8.37
CA GLN A 91 -16.23 -3.62 7.58
C GLN A 91 -17.22 -2.96 6.59
N LYS A 92 -17.86 -1.84 6.96
CA LYS A 92 -18.78 -1.12 6.05
C LYS A 92 -18.06 -0.51 4.85
N PHE A 93 -16.81 -0.05 4.99
CA PHE A 93 -16.03 0.44 3.86
C PHE A 93 -15.68 -0.71 2.89
N PHE A 94 -15.38 -1.89 3.41
CA PHE A 94 -15.19 -3.08 2.58
C PHE A 94 -16.44 -3.42 1.76
N GLN A 95 -17.60 -3.48 2.41
CA GLN A 95 -18.86 -3.78 1.74
C GLN A 95 -19.29 -2.70 0.74
N ASP A 96 -19.05 -1.42 1.06
CA ASP A 96 -19.27 -0.32 0.12
C ASP A 96 -18.34 -0.43 -1.10
N SER A 97 -17.07 -0.82 -0.92
CA SER A 97 -16.14 -0.99 -2.05
C SER A 97 -16.56 -2.12 -2.97
N LEU A 98 -17.07 -3.23 -2.44
CA LEU A 98 -17.64 -4.32 -3.24
C LEU A 98 -18.82 -3.85 -4.10
N LEU A 99 -19.78 -3.17 -3.47
CA LEU A 99 -20.96 -2.68 -4.15
C LEU A 99 -20.62 -1.65 -5.23
N ILE A 100 -19.77 -0.67 -4.91
CA ILE A 100 -19.36 0.37 -5.86
C ILE A 100 -18.61 -0.25 -7.04
N SER A 101 -17.65 -1.14 -6.78
CA SER A 101 -16.88 -1.81 -7.84
C SER A 101 -17.78 -2.63 -8.75
N MET A 102 -18.78 -3.32 -8.21
CA MET A 102 -19.74 -4.08 -9.00
C MET A 102 -20.60 -3.16 -9.89
N ILE A 103 -21.14 -2.07 -9.34
CA ILE A 103 -21.94 -1.10 -10.11
C ILE A 103 -21.10 -0.45 -11.21
N VAL A 104 -19.89 -0.02 -10.87
CA VAL A 104 -18.99 0.63 -11.83
C VAL A 104 -18.54 -0.36 -12.91
N SER A 105 -18.25 -1.61 -12.57
CA SER A 105 -17.90 -2.65 -13.55
C SER A 105 -19.03 -2.89 -14.55
N ILE A 106 -20.27 -3.00 -14.07
CA ILE A 106 -21.45 -3.16 -14.94
C ILE A 106 -21.59 -1.94 -15.88
N ALA A 107 -21.45 -0.72 -15.35
CA ALA A 107 -21.52 0.49 -16.15
C ALA A 107 -20.40 0.55 -17.21
N VAL A 108 -19.16 0.18 -16.84
CA VAL A 108 -18.02 0.11 -17.76
C VAL A 108 -18.23 -0.96 -18.82
N THR A 109 -18.74 -2.14 -18.46
CA THR A 109 -19.07 -3.20 -19.43
C THR A 109 -20.11 -2.71 -20.45
N ILE A 110 -21.24 -2.16 -19.98
CA ILE A 110 -22.33 -1.71 -20.86
C ILE A 110 -21.85 -0.56 -21.78
N SER A 111 -21.25 0.47 -21.21
CA SER A 111 -20.72 1.61 -21.99
C SER A 111 -19.59 1.17 -22.92
N GLY A 112 -18.69 0.28 -22.44
CA GLY A 112 -17.59 -0.25 -23.23
C GLY A 112 -18.05 -1.03 -24.44
N ILE A 113 -19.05 -1.90 -24.32
CA ILE A 113 -19.62 -2.66 -25.47
C ILE A 113 -20.25 -1.70 -26.47
N ILE A 114 -21.05 -0.71 -26.02
CA ILE A 114 -21.73 0.25 -26.89
C ILE A 114 -20.73 1.11 -27.68
N PHE A 115 -19.68 1.61 -26.98
CA PHE A 115 -18.69 2.52 -27.56
C PHE A 115 -17.40 1.83 -28.03
N CYS A 116 -17.33 0.49 -28.06
CA CYS A 116 -16.10 -0.24 -28.37
C CYS A 116 -15.52 0.12 -29.74
N ARG A 117 -16.35 0.16 -30.81
CA ARG A 117 -15.89 0.52 -32.16
C ARG A 117 -15.37 1.97 -32.27
N PRO A 118 -16.09 3.00 -31.79
CA PRO A 118 -15.54 4.34 -31.74
C PRO A 118 -14.23 4.46 -30.98
N ILE A 119 -14.12 3.78 -29.82
CA ILE A 119 -12.89 3.76 -29.02
C ILE A 119 -11.75 3.09 -29.79
N ALA A 120 -11.98 1.95 -30.40
CA ALA A 120 -11.00 1.24 -31.21
C ALA A 120 -10.52 2.09 -32.40
N GLY A 121 -11.43 2.77 -33.09
CA GLY A 121 -11.08 3.68 -34.18
C GLY A 121 -10.24 4.87 -33.73
N PHE A 122 -10.55 5.44 -32.56
CA PHE A 122 -9.78 6.53 -31.96
C PHE A 122 -8.36 6.09 -31.57
N LEU A 123 -8.23 4.88 -30.98
CA LEU A 123 -6.95 4.35 -30.51
C LEU A 123 -6.04 3.89 -31.64
N SER A 124 -6.61 3.33 -32.73
CA SER A 124 -5.85 2.74 -33.83
C SER A 124 -5.49 3.71 -34.94
N GLY A 125 -6.18 4.83 -35.03
CA GLY A 125 -6.00 5.79 -36.13
C GLY A 125 -6.40 5.28 -37.54
N GLY A 126 -7.00 4.06 -37.64
CA GLY A 126 -7.58 3.53 -38.88
C GLY A 126 -7.20 2.09 -39.21
N ASP A 127 -5.96 1.78 -39.56
CA ASP A 127 -5.56 0.48 -40.15
C ASP A 127 -5.74 -0.75 -39.27
N LEU A 128 -5.62 -0.60 -37.95
CA LEU A 128 -5.70 -1.69 -36.97
C LEU A 128 -7.03 -1.70 -36.19
N THR A 129 -8.03 -0.94 -36.62
CA THR A 129 -9.29 -0.77 -35.88
C THR A 129 -9.99 -2.08 -35.55
N GLU A 130 -10.05 -3.04 -36.49
CA GLU A 130 -10.71 -4.31 -36.25
C GLU A 130 -9.95 -5.16 -35.21
N GLN A 131 -8.62 -5.16 -35.25
CA GLN A 131 -7.78 -5.90 -34.29
C GLN A 131 -7.89 -5.30 -32.89
N VAL A 132 -7.85 -3.97 -32.78
CA VAL A 132 -8.06 -3.25 -31.51
C VAL A 132 -9.47 -3.49 -30.97
N TYR A 133 -10.48 -3.49 -31.84
CA TYR A 133 -11.87 -3.80 -31.47
C TYR A 133 -12.00 -5.21 -30.88
N GLN A 134 -11.42 -6.21 -31.54
CA GLN A 134 -11.44 -7.60 -31.07
C GLN A 134 -10.88 -7.74 -29.65
N TYR A 135 -9.75 -7.11 -29.37
CA TYR A 135 -9.12 -7.16 -28.04
C TYR A 135 -9.92 -6.36 -26.99
N CYS A 136 -10.32 -5.12 -27.34
CA CYS A 136 -11.05 -4.26 -26.43
C CYS A 136 -12.43 -4.80 -26.04
N LEU A 137 -13.14 -5.46 -26.95
CA LEU A 137 -14.48 -5.99 -26.69
C LEU A 137 -14.47 -6.98 -25.53
N ILE A 138 -13.56 -7.95 -25.56
CA ILE A 138 -13.42 -8.95 -24.49
C ILE A 138 -12.93 -8.28 -23.19
N THR A 139 -11.99 -7.34 -23.31
CA THR A 139 -11.52 -6.56 -22.15
C THR A 139 -12.67 -5.81 -21.47
N PHE A 140 -13.59 -5.20 -22.22
CA PHE A 140 -14.77 -4.54 -21.65
C PHE A 140 -15.76 -5.52 -21.01
N ILE A 141 -15.99 -6.69 -21.62
CA ILE A 141 -16.82 -7.75 -21.03
C ILE A 141 -16.21 -8.21 -19.70
N GLY A 142 -14.88 -8.32 -19.62
CA GLY A 142 -14.13 -8.71 -18.43
C GLY A 142 -13.82 -7.57 -17.47
N SER A 143 -14.37 -6.38 -17.61
CA SER A 143 -14.04 -5.22 -16.78
C SER A 143 -14.19 -5.47 -15.27
N ALA A 144 -15.11 -6.35 -14.87
CA ALA A 144 -15.32 -6.73 -13.48
C ALA A 144 -14.07 -7.37 -12.87
N SER A 145 -13.37 -8.25 -13.58
CA SER A 145 -12.14 -8.87 -13.07
C SER A 145 -11.03 -7.85 -12.89
N ALA A 146 -10.83 -6.95 -13.87
CA ALA A 146 -9.80 -5.91 -13.81
C ALA A 146 -10.02 -4.87 -12.68
N ILE A 147 -11.30 -4.54 -12.39
CA ILE A 147 -11.64 -3.56 -11.34
C ILE A 147 -11.65 -4.22 -9.96
N MET A 148 -12.28 -5.41 -9.84
CA MET A 148 -12.51 -6.01 -8.52
C MET A 148 -11.30 -6.70 -7.93
N ILE A 149 -10.29 -7.11 -8.72
CA ILE A 149 -9.08 -7.80 -8.22
C ILE A 149 -8.31 -6.99 -7.18
N TYR A 150 -8.38 -5.66 -7.25
CA TYR A 150 -7.72 -4.78 -6.28
C TYR A 150 -8.30 -4.88 -4.86
N ILE A 151 -9.57 -5.28 -4.71
CA ILE A 151 -10.22 -5.37 -3.40
C ILE A 151 -9.60 -6.49 -2.56
N PRO A 152 -9.61 -7.77 -2.99
CA PRO A 152 -9.04 -8.83 -2.17
C PRO A 152 -7.54 -8.61 -1.92
N ILE A 153 -6.77 -8.10 -2.88
CA ILE A 153 -5.33 -7.82 -2.69
C ILE A 153 -5.10 -6.83 -1.54
N ASN A 154 -5.80 -5.68 -1.55
CA ASN A 154 -5.65 -4.67 -0.51
C ASN A 154 -6.13 -5.16 0.87
N TYR A 155 -7.22 -5.92 0.92
CA TYR A 155 -7.77 -6.40 2.19
C TYR A 155 -7.04 -7.63 2.74
N LEU A 156 -6.47 -8.50 1.90
CA LEU A 156 -5.53 -9.54 2.32
C LEU A 156 -4.27 -8.93 2.95
N GLN A 157 -3.81 -7.79 2.43
CA GLN A 157 -2.71 -7.05 3.02
C GLN A 157 -3.07 -6.53 4.42
N LEU A 158 -4.27 -5.95 4.61
CA LEU A 158 -4.76 -5.50 5.91
C LEU A 158 -4.90 -6.64 6.92
N GLU A 159 -5.31 -7.82 6.46
CA GLU A 159 -5.40 -9.03 7.30
C GLU A 159 -4.04 -9.72 7.55
N GLY A 160 -2.96 -9.20 6.95
CA GLY A 160 -1.63 -9.79 7.07
C GLY A 160 -1.46 -11.13 6.33
N LYS A 161 -2.40 -11.49 5.45
CA LYS A 161 -2.37 -12.71 4.63
C LYS A 161 -1.52 -12.54 3.37
N ASN A 162 -0.30 -12.05 3.54
CA ASN A 162 0.59 -11.69 2.43
C ASN A 162 0.96 -12.88 1.53
N ARG A 163 1.00 -14.11 2.08
CA ARG A 163 1.22 -15.33 1.29
C ARG A 163 0.10 -15.53 0.25
N SER A 164 -1.14 -15.26 0.63
CA SER A 164 -2.28 -15.39 -0.29
C SER A 164 -2.23 -14.37 -1.43
N ILE A 165 -1.65 -13.20 -1.21
CA ILE A 165 -1.40 -12.22 -2.29
C ILE A 165 -0.44 -12.81 -3.33
N SER A 166 0.69 -13.38 -2.89
CA SER A 166 1.66 -14.01 -3.80
C SER A 166 1.04 -15.19 -4.56
N VAL A 167 0.22 -16.01 -3.90
CA VAL A 167 -0.49 -17.13 -4.55
C VAL A 167 -1.50 -16.62 -5.59
N SER A 168 -2.25 -15.53 -5.32
CA SER A 168 -3.14 -14.91 -6.31
C SER A 168 -2.39 -14.50 -7.58
N VAL A 169 -1.20 -13.89 -7.42
CA VAL A 169 -0.36 -13.49 -8.57
C VAL A 169 0.15 -14.69 -9.34
N ILE A 170 0.59 -15.75 -8.67
CA ILE A 170 1.02 -16.99 -9.33
C ILE A 170 -0.13 -17.63 -10.11
N ILE A 171 -1.34 -17.69 -9.52
CA ILE A 171 -2.53 -18.19 -10.21
C ILE A 171 -2.82 -17.35 -11.46
N MET A 172 -2.75 -16.01 -11.36
CA MET A 172 -2.96 -15.12 -12.49
C MET A 172 -1.99 -15.43 -13.64
N ILE A 173 -0.68 -15.39 -13.37
CA ILE A 173 0.36 -15.62 -14.38
C ILE A 173 0.24 -17.02 -15.00
N SER A 174 0.10 -18.05 -14.16
CA SER A 174 0.05 -19.44 -14.64
C SER A 174 -1.20 -19.69 -15.50
N THR A 175 -2.36 -19.21 -15.04
CA THR A 175 -3.63 -19.36 -15.80
C THR A 175 -3.57 -18.58 -17.10
N ASP A 176 -3.04 -17.37 -17.11
CA ASP A 176 -2.92 -16.53 -18.29
C ASP A 176 -2.04 -17.22 -19.34
N THR A 177 -0.80 -17.60 -18.97
CA THR A 177 0.12 -18.30 -19.88
C THR A 177 -0.47 -19.61 -20.44
N ILE A 178 -1.15 -20.41 -19.59
CA ILE A 178 -1.76 -21.67 -20.04
C ILE A 178 -2.91 -21.39 -21.01
N LEU A 179 -3.75 -20.40 -20.72
CA LEU A 179 -4.89 -20.04 -21.59
C LEU A 179 -4.43 -19.36 -22.88
N ASP A 180 -3.38 -18.54 -22.85
CA ASP A 180 -2.78 -17.98 -24.06
C ASP A 180 -2.28 -19.08 -25.01
N LEU A 181 -1.56 -20.06 -24.46
CA LEU A 181 -1.13 -21.23 -25.26
C LEU A 181 -2.33 -21.99 -25.83
N LEU A 182 -3.39 -22.17 -25.04
CA LEU A 182 -4.58 -22.89 -25.48
C LEU A 182 -5.36 -22.08 -26.53
N PHE A 183 -5.67 -20.83 -26.28
CA PHE A 183 -6.54 -20.02 -27.13
C PHE A 183 -5.83 -19.56 -28.40
N ILE A 184 -4.57 -19.13 -28.30
CA ILE A 184 -3.81 -18.59 -29.43
C ILE A 184 -3.20 -19.71 -30.28
N TYR A 185 -2.61 -20.76 -29.67
CA TYR A 185 -1.86 -21.78 -30.41
C TYR A 185 -2.69 -23.02 -30.77
N VAL A 186 -3.62 -23.44 -29.89
CA VAL A 186 -4.43 -24.67 -30.12
C VAL A 186 -5.77 -24.35 -30.78
N LEU A 187 -6.51 -23.38 -30.24
CA LEU A 187 -7.85 -23.02 -30.72
C LEU A 187 -7.85 -21.96 -31.82
N ASP A 188 -6.71 -21.31 -32.07
CA ASP A 188 -6.50 -20.29 -33.13
C ASP A 188 -7.54 -19.14 -33.09
N THR A 189 -7.93 -18.72 -31.90
CA THR A 189 -8.98 -17.71 -31.67
C THR A 189 -8.48 -16.27 -31.84
N GLY A 190 -7.20 -16.08 -32.18
CA GLY A 190 -6.61 -14.76 -32.44
C GLY A 190 -6.61 -13.84 -31.22
N LEU A 191 -6.86 -12.55 -31.44
CA LEU A 191 -6.85 -11.52 -30.40
C LEU A 191 -8.02 -11.64 -29.40
N TYR A 192 -9.14 -12.24 -29.80
CA TYR A 192 -10.22 -12.57 -28.85
C TYR A 192 -9.73 -13.54 -27.77
N GLY A 193 -8.92 -14.54 -28.16
CA GLY A 193 -8.36 -15.53 -27.25
C GLY A 193 -7.35 -14.90 -26.27
N ALA A 194 -6.45 -14.09 -26.77
CA ALA A 194 -5.46 -13.40 -25.95
C ALA A 194 -6.14 -12.53 -24.87
N SER A 195 -7.14 -11.72 -25.26
CA SER A 195 -7.88 -10.92 -24.30
C SER A 195 -8.71 -11.78 -23.32
N ALA A 196 -9.30 -12.90 -23.80
CA ALA A 196 -10.05 -13.81 -22.95
C ALA A 196 -9.16 -14.51 -21.90
N ALA A 197 -7.94 -14.90 -22.27
CA ALA A 197 -6.96 -15.46 -21.34
C ALA A 197 -6.68 -14.49 -20.19
N SER A 198 -6.36 -13.23 -20.49
CA SER A 198 -6.09 -12.20 -19.48
C SER A 198 -7.31 -11.88 -18.60
N VAL A 199 -8.53 -11.91 -19.14
CA VAL A 199 -9.76 -11.72 -18.36
C VAL A 199 -10.02 -12.90 -17.42
N ILE A 200 -9.88 -14.14 -17.91
CA ILE A 200 -10.13 -15.35 -17.12
C ILE A 200 -9.07 -15.52 -16.03
N SER A 201 -7.82 -15.25 -16.32
CA SER A 201 -6.71 -15.30 -15.35
C SER A 201 -6.90 -14.30 -14.21
N SER A 202 -7.27 -13.06 -14.55
CA SER A 202 -7.59 -12.03 -13.56
C SER A 202 -8.82 -12.41 -12.72
N LEU A 203 -9.84 -13.04 -13.34
CA LEU A 203 -11.02 -13.54 -12.63
C LEU A 203 -10.67 -14.68 -11.68
N ALA A 204 -9.85 -15.64 -12.10
CA ALA A 204 -9.40 -16.74 -11.26
C ALA A 204 -8.62 -16.24 -10.03
N ALA A 205 -7.69 -15.29 -10.23
CA ALA A 205 -6.96 -14.65 -9.15
C ALA A 205 -7.87 -13.87 -8.19
N CYS A 206 -8.87 -13.17 -8.73
CA CYS A 206 -9.87 -12.43 -7.96
C CYS A 206 -10.72 -13.38 -7.08
N ILE A 207 -11.22 -14.47 -7.66
CA ILE A 207 -12.01 -15.50 -6.94
C ILE A 207 -11.16 -16.12 -5.82
N TYR A 208 -9.95 -16.55 -6.13
CA TYR A 208 -9.04 -17.08 -5.11
C TYR A 208 -8.78 -16.06 -3.98
N GLY A 209 -8.54 -14.80 -4.33
CA GLY A 209 -8.33 -13.73 -3.35
C GLY A 209 -9.53 -13.55 -2.42
N PHE A 210 -10.75 -13.59 -2.93
CA PHE A 210 -11.97 -13.53 -2.10
C PHE A 210 -12.14 -14.80 -1.23
N ILE A 211 -11.87 -15.98 -1.75
CA ILE A 211 -11.89 -17.22 -0.97
C ILE A 211 -10.88 -17.14 0.19
N ALA A 212 -9.65 -16.73 -0.11
CA ALA A 212 -8.59 -16.56 0.89
C ALA A 212 -8.94 -15.50 1.94
N LEU A 213 -9.70 -14.47 1.54
CA LEU A 213 -10.18 -13.43 2.46
C LEU A 213 -11.27 -13.96 3.39
N GLN A 214 -12.15 -14.87 2.92
CA GLN A 214 -13.25 -15.42 3.72
C GLN A 214 -12.82 -16.61 4.59
N THR A 215 -11.65 -17.19 4.35
CA THR A 215 -11.14 -18.32 5.12
C THR A 215 -10.20 -17.88 6.25
N GLY A 216 -10.23 -18.57 7.39
CA GLY A 216 -9.26 -18.41 8.47
C GLY A 216 -9.46 -17.19 9.38
N GLY A 217 -10.70 -16.89 9.78
CA GLY A 217 -10.98 -15.96 10.88
C GLY A 217 -10.67 -14.50 10.59
N THR A 218 -10.99 -14.01 9.40
CA THR A 218 -10.81 -12.61 8.99
C THR A 218 -11.89 -11.68 9.55
N ASN A 219 -11.56 -10.40 9.64
CA ASN A 219 -12.50 -9.37 10.09
C ASN A 219 -13.41 -8.84 8.98
N TYR A 220 -13.09 -9.14 7.71
CA TYR A 220 -13.79 -8.60 6.54
C TYR A 220 -14.60 -9.70 5.86
N HIS A 221 -15.94 -9.62 6.01
CA HIS A 221 -16.87 -10.59 5.44
C HIS A 221 -17.68 -9.99 4.30
N ILE A 222 -17.88 -10.78 3.24
CA ILE A 222 -18.73 -10.41 2.13
C ILE A 222 -20.16 -10.19 2.65
N GLY A 223 -20.74 -9.07 2.30
CA GLY A 223 -22.09 -8.70 2.70
C GLY A 223 -22.49 -7.38 2.05
N PHE A 224 -23.76 -7.03 2.15
CA PHE A 224 -24.29 -5.80 1.58
C PHE A 224 -24.72 -4.85 2.69
N THR A 225 -24.26 -3.61 2.60
CA THR A 225 -24.76 -2.51 3.43
C THR A 225 -25.38 -1.45 2.54
N ARG A 226 -26.35 -0.70 3.09
CA ARG A 226 -26.86 0.48 2.37
C ARG A 226 -25.74 1.52 2.25
N PRO A 227 -25.31 1.86 1.03
CA PRO A 227 -24.21 2.79 0.82
C PRO A 227 -24.64 4.18 1.31
N LYS A 228 -23.74 4.87 2.02
CA LYS A 228 -23.94 6.26 2.42
C LYS A 228 -23.02 7.14 1.61
N TRP A 229 -23.54 8.17 0.95
CA TRP A 229 -22.76 9.12 0.13
C TRP A 229 -21.50 9.63 0.86
N LYS A 230 -21.62 9.89 2.16
CA LYS A 230 -20.50 10.34 3.00
C LYS A 230 -19.33 9.33 3.07
N ARG A 231 -19.62 8.01 2.99
CA ARG A 231 -18.57 6.97 2.94
C ARG A 231 -17.99 6.84 1.53
N ILE A 232 -18.84 6.86 0.50
CA ILE A 232 -18.41 6.84 -0.91
C ILE A 232 -17.46 7.99 -1.18
N ARG A 233 -17.84 9.22 -0.82
CA ARG A 233 -16.98 10.40 -0.97
C ARG A 233 -15.61 10.22 -0.31
N ARG A 234 -15.56 9.66 0.91
CA ARG A 234 -14.28 9.37 1.58
C ARG A 234 -13.44 8.33 0.84
N ILE A 235 -14.07 7.27 0.31
CA ILE A 235 -13.36 6.26 -0.50
C ILE A 235 -12.70 6.96 -1.70
N LEU A 236 -13.44 7.80 -2.43
CA LEU A 236 -12.91 8.51 -3.59
C LEU A 236 -11.82 9.52 -3.20
N GLU A 237 -11.99 10.26 -2.10
CA GLU A 237 -11.00 11.20 -1.59
C GLU A 237 -9.67 10.50 -1.24
N TYR A 238 -9.70 9.41 -0.47
CA TYR A 238 -8.49 8.67 -0.07
C TYR A 238 -7.90 7.81 -1.17
N GLY A 239 -8.67 7.44 -2.18
CA GLY A 239 -8.21 6.70 -3.35
C GLY A 239 -7.64 7.61 -4.45
N SER A 240 -7.99 8.90 -4.47
CA SER A 240 -7.62 9.84 -5.54
C SER A 240 -6.12 9.95 -5.78
N PRO A 241 -5.21 9.93 -4.79
CA PRO A 241 -3.77 10.04 -5.09
C PRO A 241 -3.24 8.86 -5.91
N LEU A 242 -3.80 7.66 -5.69
CA LEU A 242 -3.40 6.48 -6.44
C LEU A 242 -3.92 6.51 -7.88
N ALA A 243 -5.17 6.91 -8.06
CA ALA A 243 -5.80 7.00 -9.36
C ALA A 243 -5.18 8.11 -10.23
N LEU A 244 -4.99 9.30 -9.65
CA LEU A 244 -4.37 10.42 -10.33
C LEU A 244 -2.91 10.14 -10.70
N ALA A 245 -2.17 9.39 -9.89
CA ALA A 245 -0.81 8.98 -10.23
C ALA A 245 -0.76 8.23 -11.57
N ASN A 246 -1.63 7.25 -11.77
CA ASN A 246 -1.69 6.48 -13.02
C ASN A 246 -2.06 7.36 -14.23
N LEU A 247 -3.01 8.29 -14.06
CA LEU A 247 -3.39 9.24 -15.12
C LEU A 247 -2.22 10.17 -15.49
N PHE A 248 -1.53 10.70 -14.49
CA PHE A 248 -0.39 11.60 -14.70
C PHE A 248 0.78 10.85 -15.36
N ASP A 249 1.01 9.57 -15.03
CA ASP A 249 2.02 8.75 -15.69
C ASP A 249 1.71 8.55 -17.17
N ALA A 250 0.45 8.33 -17.55
CA ALA A 250 0.05 8.23 -18.95
C ALA A 250 0.29 9.55 -19.72
N VAL A 251 -0.09 10.69 -19.15
CA VAL A 251 0.13 12.02 -19.75
C VAL A 251 1.63 12.29 -19.90
N LYS A 252 2.42 11.99 -18.86
CA LYS A 252 3.89 12.10 -18.89
C LYS A 252 4.49 11.32 -20.04
N LEU A 253 4.12 10.03 -20.16
CA LEU A 253 4.67 9.13 -21.18
C LEU A 253 4.45 9.67 -22.59
N LEU A 254 3.21 10.07 -22.91
CA LEU A 254 2.86 10.62 -24.22
C LEU A 254 3.65 11.91 -24.52
N THR A 255 3.72 12.82 -23.55
CA THR A 255 4.38 14.11 -23.73
C THR A 255 5.90 13.95 -23.87
N ILE A 256 6.53 13.14 -23.02
CA ILE A 256 7.99 12.91 -23.06
C ILE A 256 8.39 12.17 -24.32
N ASN A 257 7.62 11.20 -24.79
CA ASN A 257 7.89 10.55 -26.09
C ASN A 257 7.99 11.58 -27.21
N THR A 258 7.03 12.51 -27.30
CA THR A 258 7.02 13.56 -28.32
C THR A 258 8.24 14.49 -28.19
N ILE A 259 8.59 14.88 -26.96
CA ILE A 259 9.74 15.77 -26.71
C ILE A 259 11.06 15.08 -27.10
N ILE A 260 11.25 13.82 -26.72
CA ILE A 260 12.50 13.08 -27.00
C ILE A 260 12.67 12.84 -28.50
N ILE A 261 11.61 12.48 -29.21
CA ILE A 261 11.65 12.30 -30.67
C ILE A 261 12.02 13.62 -31.34
N SER A 262 11.46 14.73 -30.89
CA SER A 262 11.77 16.05 -31.48
C SER A 262 13.18 16.54 -31.14
N ALA A 263 13.74 16.21 -29.97
CA ALA A 263 15.02 16.71 -29.48
C ALA A 263 16.22 15.81 -29.85
N ALA A 264 16.03 14.47 -29.84
CA ALA A 264 17.10 13.48 -30.02
C ALA A 264 16.87 12.54 -31.21
N GLY A 265 15.80 12.72 -31.98
CA GLY A 265 15.51 11.94 -33.18
C GLY A 265 15.20 10.47 -32.89
N GLU A 266 15.39 9.63 -33.91
CA GLU A 266 15.08 8.19 -33.86
C GLU A 266 15.98 7.44 -32.85
N SER A 267 17.27 7.73 -32.80
CA SER A 267 18.21 7.14 -31.83
C SER A 267 17.82 7.47 -30.38
N GLY A 268 17.38 8.71 -30.12
CA GLY A 268 16.85 9.11 -28.82
C GLY A 268 15.60 8.33 -28.42
N ALA A 269 14.71 8.08 -29.37
CA ALA A 269 13.50 7.28 -29.14
C ALA A 269 13.83 5.82 -28.76
N VAL A 270 14.83 5.22 -29.41
CA VAL A 270 15.30 3.86 -29.10
C VAL A 270 15.87 3.79 -27.67
N ILE A 271 16.75 4.73 -27.31
CA ILE A 271 17.30 4.79 -25.94
C ILE A 271 16.18 5.00 -24.94
N TRP A 272 15.21 5.89 -25.22
CA TRP A 272 14.07 6.14 -24.34
C TRP A 272 13.20 4.90 -24.12
N ALA A 273 12.99 4.07 -25.14
CA ALA A 273 12.24 2.82 -24.99
C ALA A 273 12.89 1.89 -23.96
N VAL A 274 14.22 1.77 -23.98
CA VAL A 274 14.98 1.01 -22.99
C VAL A 274 14.84 1.61 -21.59
N ILE A 275 15.03 2.92 -21.46
CA ILE A 275 14.93 3.64 -20.18
C ILE A 275 13.52 3.52 -19.59
N ASN A 276 12.48 3.65 -20.43
CA ASN A 276 11.10 3.48 -19.98
C ASN A 276 10.81 2.07 -19.47
N THR A 277 11.27 1.03 -20.18
CA THR A 277 11.12 -0.37 -19.73
C THR A 277 11.80 -0.61 -18.38
N LEU A 278 13.02 -0.09 -18.20
CA LEU A 278 13.73 -0.20 -16.93
C LEU A 278 13.08 0.67 -15.82
N SER A 279 12.48 1.79 -16.18
CA SER A 279 11.68 2.59 -15.25
C SER A 279 10.47 1.81 -14.73
N GLU A 280 9.75 1.09 -15.60
CA GLU A 280 8.65 0.21 -15.18
C GLU A 280 9.13 -0.89 -14.20
N LEU A 281 10.29 -1.52 -14.46
CA LEU A 281 10.89 -2.46 -13.52
C LEU A 281 11.24 -1.81 -12.17
N SER A 282 11.68 -0.55 -12.18
CA SER A 282 11.99 0.19 -10.95
C SER A 282 10.76 0.47 -10.09
N LEU A 283 9.56 0.50 -10.68
CA LEU A 283 8.31 0.73 -9.94
C LEU A 283 8.06 -0.33 -8.87
N MET A 284 8.52 -1.56 -9.03
CA MET A 284 8.41 -2.56 -7.97
C MET A 284 9.14 -2.14 -6.69
N ILE A 285 10.26 -1.41 -6.82
CA ILE A 285 11.01 -0.87 -5.67
C ILE A 285 10.31 0.37 -5.13
N VAL A 286 10.09 1.37 -5.99
CA VAL A 286 9.52 2.67 -5.64
C VAL A 286 8.14 2.54 -4.99
N LEU A 287 7.24 1.79 -5.64
CA LEU A 287 5.89 1.56 -5.14
C LEU A 287 5.83 0.44 -4.11
N GLY A 288 6.68 -0.59 -4.23
CA GLY A 288 6.69 -1.73 -3.32
C GLY A 288 6.99 -1.33 -1.89
N VAL A 289 8.06 -0.56 -1.68
CA VAL A 289 8.46 -0.06 -0.36
C VAL A 289 7.37 0.82 0.24
N SER A 290 6.87 1.80 -0.51
CA SER A 290 5.88 2.76 -0.01
C SER A 290 4.49 2.16 0.22
N ARG A 291 4.08 1.15 -0.59
CA ARG A 291 2.79 0.46 -0.42
C ARG A 291 2.82 -0.53 0.75
N ALA A 292 3.97 -1.11 1.06
CA ALA A 292 4.09 -2.08 2.15
C ALA A 292 3.79 -1.46 3.53
N GLY A 293 4.24 -0.24 3.78
CA GLY A 293 4.06 0.44 5.07
C GLY A 293 2.78 1.26 5.18
N ALA A 294 2.19 1.71 4.07
CA ALA A 294 1.04 2.62 4.08
C ALA A 294 -0.15 2.16 4.96
N PRO A 295 -0.61 0.89 4.96
CA PRO A 295 -1.67 0.43 5.85
C PRO A 295 -1.27 0.49 7.33
N MET A 296 0.00 0.16 7.63
CA MET A 296 0.53 0.21 8.99
C MET A 296 0.57 1.65 9.51
N ILE A 297 1.07 2.60 8.70
CA ILE A 297 1.09 4.03 9.03
C ILE A 297 -0.33 4.53 9.28
N SER A 298 -1.29 4.18 8.41
CA SER A 298 -2.70 4.58 8.56
C SER A 298 -3.32 4.09 9.87
N THR A 299 -3.02 2.85 10.27
CA THR A 299 -3.51 2.25 11.52
C THR A 299 -2.86 2.93 12.72
N TYR A 300 -1.53 3.04 12.75
CA TYR A 300 -0.81 3.63 13.87
C TYR A 300 -1.04 5.13 14.03
N HIS A 301 -1.21 5.87 12.92
CA HIS A 301 -1.56 7.29 12.98
C HIS A 301 -2.90 7.52 13.68
N THR A 302 -3.89 6.69 13.37
CA THR A 302 -5.21 6.79 13.99
C THR A 302 -5.21 6.35 15.44
N ALA A 303 -4.35 5.39 15.77
CA ALA A 303 -4.11 4.93 17.14
C ALA A 303 -3.21 5.88 17.97
N LYS A 304 -2.69 6.97 17.35
CA LYS A 304 -1.74 7.94 17.95
C LYS A 304 -0.45 7.29 18.42
N GLU A 305 0.06 6.30 17.68
CA GLU A 305 1.31 5.59 17.97
C GLU A 305 2.47 6.16 17.17
N ASN A 306 2.86 7.40 17.46
CA ASN A 306 3.86 8.16 16.70
C ASN A 306 5.25 7.52 16.72
N SER A 307 5.65 6.91 17.81
CA SER A 307 6.95 6.21 17.94
C SER A 307 7.07 5.11 16.88
N ARG A 308 6.01 4.33 16.66
CA ARG A 308 5.96 3.26 15.65
C ARG A 308 6.00 3.79 14.23
N ILE A 309 5.30 4.91 13.96
CA ILE A 309 5.32 5.56 12.64
C ILE A 309 6.74 6.03 12.30
N ARG A 310 7.44 6.66 13.25
CA ARG A 310 8.83 7.11 13.04
C ARG A 310 9.77 5.96 12.68
N ILE A 311 9.67 4.86 13.41
CA ILE A 311 10.50 3.68 13.18
C ILE A 311 10.16 3.05 11.82
N LEU A 312 8.87 2.94 11.50
CA LEU A 312 8.41 2.37 10.23
C LEU A 312 8.85 3.21 9.04
N THR A 313 8.67 4.54 9.09
CA THR A 313 9.10 5.44 8.03
C THR A 313 10.63 5.42 7.86
N ALA A 314 11.40 5.38 8.95
CA ALA A 314 12.85 5.23 8.89
C ALA A 314 13.26 3.89 8.24
N LEU A 315 12.52 2.81 8.52
CA LEU A 315 12.73 1.51 7.90
C LEU A 315 12.40 1.52 6.41
N GLU A 316 11.29 2.16 6.00
CA GLU A 316 10.92 2.35 4.60
C GLU A 316 11.99 3.12 3.82
N VAL A 317 12.45 4.24 4.36
CA VAL A 317 13.50 5.06 3.75
C VAL A 317 14.79 4.25 3.61
N ARG A 318 15.22 3.57 4.68
CA ARG A 318 16.46 2.76 4.65
C ARG A 318 16.38 1.62 3.63
N THR A 319 15.30 0.85 3.64
CA THR A 319 15.13 -0.27 2.70
C THR A 319 14.97 0.23 1.27
N GLY A 320 14.22 1.31 1.07
CA GLY A 320 14.04 1.94 -0.23
C GLY A 320 15.36 2.44 -0.81
N LEU A 321 16.18 3.15 -0.03
CA LEU A 321 17.50 3.62 -0.44
C LEU A 321 18.45 2.46 -0.80
N ILE A 322 18.48 1.39 0.00
CA ILE A 322 19.33 0.23 -0.30
C ILE A 322 18.90 -0.43 -1.61
N LEU A 323 17.61 -0.70 -1.78
CA LEU A 323 17.11 -1.38 -2.98
C LEU A 323 17.27 -0.53 -4.25
N SER A 324 16.99 0.77 -4.18
CA SER A 324 17.16 1.68 -5.31
C SER A 324 18.63 1.92 -5.66
N LEU A 325 19.55 1.93 -4.68
CA LEU A 325 20.98 1.99 -4.92
C LEU A 325 21.48 0.72 -5.61
N ILE A 326 21.05 -0.46 -5.14
CA ILE A 326 21.37 -1.73 -5.79
C ILE A 326 20.89 -1.72 -7.24
N PHE A 327 19.65 -1.30 -7.50
CA PHE A 327 19.09 -1.17 -8.84
C PHE A 327 19.94 -0.24 -9.73
N ALA A 328 20.29 0.95 -9.22
CA ALA A 328 21.09 1.93 -9.94
C ALA A 328 22.47 1.38 -10.32
N VAL A 329 23.15 0.73 -9.37
CA VAL A 329 24.48 0.14 -9.60
C VAL A 329 24.39 -1.02 -10.61
N VAL A 330 23.43 -1.92 -10.43
CA VAL A 330 23.25 -3.10 -11.32
C VAL A 330 22.94 -2.67 -12.75
N THR A 331 22.03 -1.70 -12.95
CA THR A 331 21.69 -1.24 -14.32
C THR A 331 22.86 -0.57 -15.01
N VAL A 332 23.68 0.21 -14.32
CA VAL A 332 24.88 0.83 -14.90
C VAL A 332 25.96 -0.23 -15.18
N LEU A 333 26.20 -1.17 -14.28
CA LEU A 333 27.20 -2.25 -14.50
C LEU A 333 26.81 -3.17 -15.66
N LEU A 334 25.51 -3.45 -15.82
CA LEU A 334 24.98 -4.32 -16.87
C LEU A 334 24.66 -3.57 -18.17
N ASN A 335 25.12 -2.31 -18.34
CA ASN A 335 24.79 -1.48 -19.53
C ASN A 335 25.01 -2.21 -20.85
N ARG A 336 26.15 -2.91 -21.03
CA ARG A 336 26.47 -3.68 -22.24
C ARG A 336 25.51 -4.85 -22.46
N VAL A 337 25.15 -5.56 -21.40
CA VAL A 337 24.18 -6.68 -21.48
C VAL A 337 22.81 -6.13 -21.86
N ILE A 338 22.38 -5.03 -21.26
CA ILE A 338 21.12 -4.36 -21.57
C ILE A 338 21.13 -3.91 -23.03
N ALA A 339 22.21 -3.26 -23.49
CA ALA A 339 22.34 -2.80 -24.87
C ALA A 339 22.22 -3.99 -25.87
N THR A 340 22.90 -5.10 -25.62
CA THR A 340 22.80 -6.28 -26.48
C THR A 340 21.42 -6.93 -26.46
N MET A 341 20.75 -6.99 -25.29
CA MET A 341 19.40 -7.56 -25.17
C MET A 341 18.36 -6.76 -25.96
N PHE A 342 18.49 -5.44 -25.98
CA PHE A 342 17.56 -4.55 -26.70
C PHE A 342 18.02 -4.24 -28.13
N GLY A 343 19.17 -4.76 -28.57
CA GLY A 343 19.72 -4.49 -29.91
C GLY A 343 20.11 -3.02 -30.12
N VAL A 344 20.52 -2.33 -29.05
CA VAL A 344 20.89 -0.91 -29.05
C VAL A 344 22.41 -0.81 -29.20
N HIS A 345 22.87 0.03 -30.13
CA HIS A 345 24.30 0.25 -30.40
C HIS A 345 24.82 1.56 -29.79
N GLU A 346 23.91 2.40 -29.32
CA GLU A 346 24.20 3.68 -28.67
C GLU A 346 24.70 3.50 -27.24
N ASP A 347 25.43 4.50 -26.72
CA ASP A 347 25.91 4.50 -25.33
C ASP A 347 24.77 4.72 -24.34
N LEU A 348 24.49 3.72 -23.53
CA LEU A 348 23.46 3.74 -22.49
C LEU A 348 23.97 4.18 -21.11
N VAL A 349 25.28 4.39 -20.91
CA VAL A 349 25.86 4.66 -19.58
C VAL A 349 25.25 5.90 -18.96
N LEU A 350 25.24 7.04 -19.68
CA LEU A 350 24.69 8.29 -19.16
C LEU A 350 23.17 8.20 -18.90
N PRO A 351 22.32 7.71 -19.83
CA PRO A 351 20.91 7.53 -19.58
C PRO A 351 20.59 6.63 -18.37
N LEU A 352 21.31 5.51 -18.22
CA LEU A 352 21.12 4.57 -17.09
C LEU A 352 21.59 5.17 -15.76
N PHE A 353 22.66 5.94 -15.76
CA PHE A 353 23.13 6.68 -14.59
C PHE A 353 22.09 7.72 -14.14
N CYS A 354 21.52 8.49 -15.07
CA CYS A 354 20.45 9.43 -14.81
C CYS A 354 19.19 8.75 -14.28
N LEU A 355 18.82 7.59 -14.84
CA LEU A 355 17.72 6.78 -14.34
C LEU A 355 17.98 6.33 -12.90
N GLY A 356 19.17 5.80 -12.61
CA GLY A 356 19.53 5.34 -11.27
C GLY A 356 19.37 6.41 -10.19
N ILE A 357 19.88 7.62 -10.44
CA ILE A 357 19.70 8.78 -9.54
C ILE A 357 18.22 9.11 -9.38
N SER A 358 17.48 9.15 -10.49
CA SER A 358 16.05 9.44 -10.47
C SER A 358 15.27 8.43 -9.61
N VAL A 359 15.56 7.13 -9.71
CA VAL A 359 14.89 6.07 -8.93
C VAL A 359 15.16 6.24 -7.43
N ILE A 360 16.39 6.57 -7.02
CA ILE A 360 16.74 6.80 -5.61
C ILE A 360 15.90 7.96 -5.04
N ILE A 361 15.85 9.08 -5.71
CA ILE A 361 15.11 10.26 -5.26
C ILE A 361 13.61 10.01 -5.31
N SER A 362 13.11 9.40 -6.39
CA SER A 362 11.68 9.08 -6.56
C SER A 362 11.17 8.13 -5.49
N THR A 363 12.00 7.21 -4.99
CA THR A 363 11.64 6.31 -3.88
C THR A 363 11.30 7.11 -2.62
N ILE A 364 12.12 8.11 -2.27
CA ILE A 364 11.85 8.98 -1.13
C ILE A 364 10.57 9.78 -1.35
N CYS A 365 10.41 10.39 -2.52
CA CYS A 365 9.21 11.16 -2.86
C CYS A 365 7.94 10.32 -2.72
N CYS A 366 7.95 9.07 -3.19
CA CYS A 366 6.82 8.17 -3.12
C CYS A 366 6.48 7.76 -1.69
N ILE A 367 7.48 7.55 -0.83
CA ILE A 367 7.27 7.28 0.61
C ILE A 367 6.54 8.46 1.26
N TRP A 368 6.95 9.70 1.00
CA TRP A 368 6.29 10.91 1.53
C TRP A 368 4.88 11.12 0.98
N GLU A 369 4.67 10.89 -0.31
CA GLU A 369 3.34 10.93 -0.93
C GLU A 369 2.37 9.96 -0.24
N ARG A 370 2.81 8.72 0.02
CA ARG A 370 2.01 7.71 0.73
C ARG A 370 1.82 8.06 2.20
N HIS A 371 2.82 8.62 2.83
CA HIS A 371 2.72 9.11 4.20
C HIS A 371 1.63 10.19 4.32
N PHE A 372 1.61 11.20 3.45
CA PHE A 372 0.57 12.23 3.44
C PHE A 372 -0.84 11.63 3.31
N ASN A 373 -1.02 10.66 2.39
CA ASN A 373 -2.30 9.98 2.23
C ASN A 373 -2.69 9.21 3.52
N SER A 374 -1.75 8.50 4.12
CA SER A 374 -1.97 7.68 5.33
C SER A 374 -2.35 8.52 6.56
N ILE A 375 -1.77 9.72 6.71
CA ILE A 375 -2.10 10.66 7.79
C ILE A 375 -3.32 11.57 7.47
N GLY A 376 -3.88 11.47 6.25
CA GLY A 376 -5.09 12.17 5.83
C GLY A 376 -4.88 13.52 5.18
N LEU A 377 -3.64 13.85 4.79
CA LEU A 377 -3.31 15.05 4.01
C LEU A 377 -3.48 14.79 2.51
N ILE A 378 -4.71 14.53 2.07
CA ILE A 378 -5.04 14.09 0.72
C ILE A 378 -4.62 15.13 -0.34
N VAL A 379 -4.79 16.42 -0.05
CA VAL A 379 -4.40 17.50 -0.97
C VAL A 379 -2.89 17.48 -1.19
N CYS A 380 -2.09 17.35 -0.13
CA CYS A 380 -0.64 17.23 -0.22
C CYS A 380 -0.23 15.98 -1.01
N ALA A 381 -0.90 14.85 -0.80
CA ALA A 381 -0.65 13.62 -1.55
C ALA A 381 -0.94 13.80 -3.06
N ASN A 382 -2.09 14.40 -3.41
CA ASN A 382 -2.45 14.66 -4.81
C ASN A 382 -1.50 15.64 -5.51
N LEU A 383 -1.12 16.74 -4.84
CA LEU A 383 -0.17 17.71 -5.38
C LEU A 383 1.22 17.12 -5.54
N SER A 384 1.67 16.29 -4.59
CA SER A 384 2.95 15.57 -4.69
C SER A 384 2.94 14.59 -5.86
N SER A 385 1.83 13.86 -6.06
CA SER A 385 1.66 12.94 -7.18
C SER A 385 1.68 13.67 -8.53
N PHE A 386 0.97 14.80 -8.66
CA PHE A 386 0.98 15.64 -9.84
C PHE A 386 2.39 16.19 -10.16
N ALA A 387 3.06 16.70 -9.13
CA ALA A 387 4.41 17.26 -9.27
C ALA A 387 5.41 16.21 -9.78
N ARG A 388 5.41 15.02 -9.16
CA ARG A 388 6.33 13.93 -9.46
C ARG A 388 6.03 13.23 -10.80
N ASN A 389 4.77 12.98 -11.10
CA ASN A 389 4.39 12.15 -12.24
C ASN A 389 4.04 12.96 -13.51
N CYS A 390 3.87 14.28 -13.42
CA CYS A 390 3.45 15.09 -14.58
C CYS A 390 4.26 16.39 -14.69
N MET A 391 4.11 17.30 -13.74
CA MET A 391 4.58 18.68 -13.87
C MET A 391 6.10 18.78 -14.06
N PHE A 392 6.89 18.24 -13.13
CA PHE A 392 8.35 18.39 -13.20
C PHE A 392 9.02 17.55 -14.29
N PRO A 393 8.62 16.28 -14.57
CA PRO A 393 9.18 15.55 -15.70
C PRO A 393 8.99 16.25 -17.04
N ILE A 394 7.78 16.77 -17.30
CA ILE A 394 7.48 17.49 -18.53
C ILE A 394 8.26 18.83 -18.57
N ALA A 395 8.23 19.61 -17.50
CA ALA A 395 8.94 20.89 -17.43
C ALA A 395 10.45 20.72 -17.61
N ALA A 396 11.06 19.73 -16.97
CA ALA A 396 12.49 19.45 -17.10
C ALA A 396 12.84 18.97 -18.52
N ALA A 397 12.03 18.12 -19.14
CA ALA A 397 12.25 17.65 -20.51
C ALA A 397 12.15 18.80 -21.51
N VAL A 398 11.15 19.68 -21.41
CA VAL A 398 11.00 20.88 -22.25
C VAL A 398 12.19 21.83 -22.06
N LEU A 399 12.59 22.12 -20.82
CA LEU A 399 13.71 22.99 -20.51
C LEU A 399 15.01 22.50 -21.16
N LEU A 400 15.31 21.23 -21.07
CA LEU A 400 16.53 20.65 -21.62
C LEU A 400 16.47 20.54 -23.16
N ALA A 401 15.32 20.24 -23.73
CA ALA A 401 15.12 20.25 -25.18
C ALA A 401 15.36 21.63 -25.78
N VAL A 402 14.87 22.69 -25.12
CA VAL A 402 15.08 24.09 -25.57
C VAL A 402 16.52 24.56 -25.36
N SER A 403 17.17 24.14 -24.24
CA SER A 403 18.55 24.57 -23.95
C SER A 403 19.61 23.83 -24.75
N GLY A 404 19.27 22.75 -25.48
CA GLY A 404 20.23 21.94 -26.24
C GLY A 404 21.17 21.10 -25.33
N ALA A 405 20.90 21.03 -24.04
CA ALA A 405 21.65 20.20 -23.11
C ALA A 405 21.29 18.71 -23.27
N ALA A 406 22.13 17.83 -22.71
CA ALA A 406 21.85 16.38 -22.76
C ALA A 406 20.48 16.07 -22.16
N ILE A 407 19.54 15.64 -22.99
CA ILE A 407 18.12 15.44 -22.63
C ILE A 407 17.94 14.51 -21.41
N TRP A 408 18.82 13.52 -21.25
CA TRP A 408 18.71 12.50 -20.18
C TRP A 408 18.78 13.06 -18.76
N PHE A 409 19.34 14.26 -18.57
CA PHE A 409 19.33 14.92 -17.27
C PHE A 409 17.94 15.35 -16.80
N PHE A 410 16.90 15.28 -17.66
CA PHE A 410 15.54 15.55 -17.20
C PHE A 410 15.08 14.58 -16.09
N LEU A 411 15.59 13.33 -16.10
CA LEU A 411 15.25 12.32 -15.09
C LEU A 411 15.68 12.75 -13.67
N PRO A 412 16.97 12.98 -13.37
CA PRO A 412 17.38 13.41 -12.04
C PRO A 412 16.92 14.83 -11.69
N LEU A 413 16.83 15.75 -12.69
CA LEU A 413 16.36 17.11 -12.46
C LEU A 413 14.89 17.14 -12.02
N SER A 414 14.03 16.39 -12.68
CA SER A 414 12.62 16.28 -12.33
C SER A 414 12.42 15.62 -10.96
N ALA A 415 13.20 14.59 -10.64
CA ALA A 415 13.15 13.93 -9.35
C ALA A 415 13.59 14.87 -8.22
N ALA A 416 14.69 15.63 -8.42
CA ALA A 416 15.18 16.61 -7.46
C ALA A 416 14.18 17.77 -7.26
N ALA A 417 13.58 18.29 -8.33
CA ALA A 417 12.54 19.32 -8.26
C ALA A 417 11.30 18.81 -7.48
N SER A 418 10.90 17.56 -7.72
CA SER A 418 9.81 16.91 -6.97
C SER A 418 10.12 16.79 -5.48
N ALA A 419 11.34 16.40 -5.14
CA ALA A 419 11.78 16.28 -3.75
C ALA A 419 11.78 17.64 -3.04
N LEU A 420 12.30 18.69 -3.70
CA LEU A 420 12.26 20.05 -3.16
C LEU A 420 10.83 20.56 -2.97
N PHE A 421 9.94 20.29 -3.91
CA PHE A 421 8.54 20.66 -3.83
C PHE A 421 7.84 19.97 -2.63
N ILE A 422 8.06 18.66 -2.45
CA ILE A 422 7.51 17.89 -1.33
C ILE A 422 8.07 18.41 0.00
N ALA A 423 9.36 18.72 0.08
CA ALA A 423 9.99 19.30 1.26
C ALA A 423 9.39 20.69 1.59
N ALA A 424 9.22 21.54 0.59
CA ALA A 424 8.59 22.85 0.76
C ALA A 424 7.13 22.73 1.24
N MET A 425 6.35 21.83 0.65
CA MET A 425 4.97 21.57 1.09
C MET A 425 4.93 21.06 2.54
N THR A 426 5.81 20.13 2.90
CA THR A 426 5.91 19.62 4.28
C THR A 426 6.22 20.76 5.25
N PHE A 427 7.12 21.65 4.87
CA PHE A 427 7.49 22.79 5.71
C PHE A 427 6.37 23.82 5.84
N ILE A 428 5.64 24.13 4.74
CA ILE A 428 4.47 25.03 4.78
C ILE A 428 3.37 24.46 5.70
N GLU A 429 3.04 23.18 5.54
CA GLU A 429 2.04 22.50 6.38
C GLU A 429 2.47 22.47 7.85
N TYR A 430 3.77 22.25 8.12
CA TYR A 430 4.33 22.35 9.47
C TYR A 430 4.14 23.76 10.07
N LEU A 431 4.43 24.82 9.32
CA LEU A 431 4.26 26.19 9.79
C LEU A 431 2.79 26.54 10.07
N ASP A 432 1.87 26.11 9.21
CA ASP A 432 0.44 26.34 9.42
C ASP A 432 -0.10 25.65 10.67
N ARG A 433 0.28 24.40 10.88
CA ARG A 433 -0.11 23.64 12.07
C ARG A 433 0.54 24.17 13.34
N ARG A 434 1.79 24.62 13.28
CA ARG A 434 2.50 25.23 14.41
C ARG A 434 1.81 26.52 14.88
N LYS A 435 1.28 27.34 13.96
CA LYS A 435 0.48 28.54 14.30
C LYS A 435 -0.79 28.17 15.09
N LYS A 436 -1.34 26.99 14.87
CA LYS A 436 -2.52 26.46 15.58
C LYS A 436 -2.17 25.81 16.93
N LYS A 437 -0.95 26.01 17.46
CA LYS A 437 -0.44 25.50 18.74
C LYS A 437 -0.36 23.96 18.86
N TYR A 438 -0.23 23.23 17.74
CA TYR A 438 0.00 21.80 17.80
C TYR A 438 1.51 21.50 17.91
N PRO A 439 1.95 20.71 18.89
CA PRO A 439 3.33 20.25 19.00
C PRO A 439 3.58 19.15 17.96
N LEU A 440 4.13 19.51 16.80
CA LEU A 440 4.37 18.61 15.70
C LEU A 440 5.83 18.24 15.54
N SER A 441 6.11 17.02 15.07
CA SER A 441 7.42 16.71 14.51
C SER A 441 7.54 17.35 13.12
N CYS A 442 8.66 18.04 12.84
CA CYS A 442 8.84 18.85 11.65
C CYS A 442 8.68 18.06 10.33
N PHE A 443 9.22 16.84 10.26
CA PHE A 443 9.25 16.06 9.02
C PHE A 443 8.05 15.16 8.79
N LEU A 444 7.47 14.58 9.84
CA LEU A 444 6.40 13.60 9.71
C LEU A 444 5.01 14.18 10.02
N LEU A 445 4.93 15.44 10.43
CA LEU A 445 3.68 16.14 10.76
C LEU A 445 2.81 15.39 11.78
N LEU A 446 3.46 14.69 12.73
CA LEU A 446 2.81 13.89 13.75
C LEU A 446 2.53 14.75 15.00
N ASP A 447 1.37 14.54 15.62
CA ASP A 447 0.99 15.21 16.88
C ASP A 447 1.68 14.53 18.08
N ASP A 448 2.71 15.17 18.60
CA ASP A 448 3.55 14.65 19.70
C ASP A 448 3.09 15.10 21.10
N HIS A 449 1.85 15.54 21.25
CA HIS A 449 1.33 16.07 22.51
C HIS A 449 1.44 15.07 23.66
N LEU A 450 1.05 13.82 23.43
CA LEU A 450 1.05 12.78 24.47
C LEU A 450 2.47 12.37 24.88
N GLU A 451 3.38 12.27 23.92
CA GLU A 451 4.78 11.93 24.20
C GLU A 451 5.51 13.05 24.96
N ARG A 452 5.24 14.32 24.62
CA ARG A 452 5.86 15.49 25.31
C ARG A 452 5.35 15.68 26.73
N GLU A 453 4.13 15.29 27.01
CA GLU A 453 3.55 15.36 28.35
C GLU A 453 3.86 14.12 29.20
N ASN A 454 4.70 13.20 28.72
CA ASN A 454 4.99 11.90 29.36
C ASN A 454 3.72 11.08 29.67
N LYS A 455 2.66 11.27 28.88
CA LYS A 455 1.40 10.56 29.02
C LYS A 455 1.36 9.25 28.27
N VAL A 456 2.49 8.79 27.77
CA VAL A 456 2.64 7.52 27.06
C VAL A 456 3.91 6.84 27.54
N LEU A 457 3.81 5.53 27.76
CA LEU A 457 4.92 4.63 28.05
C LEU A 457 4.90 3.49 27.04
N ASP A 458 5.92 3.41 26.18
CA ASP A 458 6.10 2.34 25.19
C ASP A 458 7.28 1.47 25.58
N PHE A 459 7.08 0.15 25.66
CA PHE A 459 8.16 -0.82 25.92
C PHE A 459 7.81 -2.20 25.36
N SER A 460 8.81 -3.06 25.22
CA SER A 460 8.64 -4.44 24.76
C SER A 460 9.14 -5.41 25.83
N ILE A 461 8.47 -6.56 25.90
CA ILE A 461 8.87 -7.68 26.75
C ILE A 461 9.01 -8.95 25.90
N SER A 462 9.84 -9.88 26.34
CA SER A 462 9.84 -11.26 25.83
C SER A 462 8.57 -11.96 26.28
N ALA A 463 8.11 -12.94 25.52
CA ALA A 463 6.97 -13.77 25.94
C ALA A 463 7.42 -14.78 27.01
N ASP A 464 7.86 -14.28 28.16
CA ASP A 464 8.33 -15.03 29.32
C ASP A 464 7.58 -14.56 30.56
N MET A 465 7.12 -15.51 31.36
CA MET A 465 6.43 -15.24 32.61
C MET A 465 7.27 -14.42 33.60
N ALA A 466 8.58 -14.52 33.55
CA ALA A 466 9.48 -13.74 34.41
C ALA A 466 9.39 -12.23 34.12
N GLU A 467 9.13 -11.83 32.87
CA GLU A 467 9.02 -10.41 32.48
C GLU A 467 7.64 -9.79 32.73
N VAL A 468 6.64 -10.61 33.07
CA VAL A 468 5.27 -10.13 33.32
C VAL A 468 5.20 -9.24 34.57
N CYS A 469 5.87 -9.64 35.65
CA CYS A 469 5.91 -8.87 36.89
C CYS A 469 6.61 -7.51 36.68
N ASP A 470 7.73 -7.50 35.94
CA ASP A 470 8.46 -6.27 35.60
C ASP A 470 7.60 -5.34 34.74
N ALA A 471 6.80 -5.89 33.82
CA ALA A 471 5.88 -5.11 33.00
C ALA A 471 4.79 -4.44 33.86
N SER A 472 4.23 -5.17 34.82
CA SER A 472 3.24 -4.65 35.77
C SER A 472 3.81 -3.53 36.62
N GLU A 473 5.04 -3.69 37.14
CA GLU A 473 5.70 -2.68 37.96
C GLU A 473 5.95 -1.40 37.16
N LYS A 474 6.48 -1.48 35.95
CA LYS A 474 6.66 -0.33 35.05
C LYS A 474 5.36 0.43 34.77
N ILE A 475 4.25 -0.30 34.62
CA ILE A 475 2.94 0.33 34.39
C ILE A 475 2.44 1.00 35.68
N LYS A 476 2.66 0.39 36.86
CA LYS A 476 2.35 1.02 38.14
C LYS A 476 3.14 2.31 38.34
N ASP A 477 4.45 2.32 38.04
CA ASP A 477 5.31 3.50 38.10
C ASP A 477 4.85 4.61 37.15
N PHE A 478 4.43 4.24 35.92
CA PHE A 478 3.84 5.17 34.96
C PHE A 478 2.54 5.79 35.50
N CYS A 479 1.69 5.01 36.13
CA CYS A 479 0.45 5.50 36.75
C CYS A 479 0.74 6.48 37.89
N VAL A 480 1.70 6.15 38.76
CA VAL A 480 2.14 7.03 39.86
C VAL A 480 2.73 8.33 39.32
N SER A 481 3.60 8.26 38.31
CA SER A 481 4.19 9.47 37.69
C SER A 481 3.15 10.40 37.06
N ASN A 482 2.04 9.84 36.59
CA ASN A 482 0.90 10.57 36.03
C ASN A 482 -0.17 10.93 37.08
N LYS A 483 0.12 10.79 38.38
CA LYS A 483 -0.75 11.17 39.51
C LYS A 483 -2.11 10.46 39.49
N MET A 484 -2.16 9.21 39.08
CA MET A 484 -3.37 8.40 39.13
C MET A 484 -3.68 7.93 40.55
N ASP A 485 -4.95 7.62 40.81
CA ASP A 485 -5.35 7.10 42.11
C ASP A 485 -4.80 5.68 42.33
N THR A 486 -4.52 5.35 43.59
CA THR A 486 -3.94 4.05 43.98
C THR A 486 -4.80 2.88 43.53
N LYS A 487 -6.12 3.03 43.54
CA LYS A 487 -7.07 1.99 43.16
C LYS A 487 -6.99 1.69 41.65
N THR A 488 -6.90 2.71 40.80
CA THR A 488 -6.73 2.57 39.34
C THR A 488 -5.37 1.98 39.02
N THR A 489 -4.30 2.41 39.71
CA THR A 489 -2.96 1.87 39.57
C THR A 489 -2.89 0.38 39.88
N MET A 490 -3.51 -0.07 40.98
CA MET A 490 -3.56 -1.50 41.33
C MET A 490 -4.38 -2.30 40.33
N LYS A 491 -5.54 -1.79 39.88
CA LYS A 491 -6.37 -2.46 38.87
C LYS A 491 -5.64 -2.66 37.56
N LEU A 492 -4.91 -1.64 37.09
CA LEU A 492 -4.12 -1.70 35.87
C LEU A 492 -2.98 -2.72 35.99
N GLY A 493 -2.24 -2.70 37.09
CA GLY A 493 -1.19 -3.69 37.35
C GLY A 493 -1.70 -5.11 37.33
N LEU A 494 -2.80 -5.39 38.02
CA LEU A 494 -3.39 -6.73 38.06
C LEU A 494 -3.94 -7.13 36.67
N ALA A 495 -4.64 -6.22 35.98
CA ALA A 495 -5.19 -6.51 34.68
C ALA A 495 -4.12 -6.86 33.64
N ILE A 496 -2.95 -6.21 33.69
CA ILE A 496 -1.86 -6.53 32.76
C ILE A 496 -1.20 -7.86 33.08
N GLU A 497 -1.00 -8.20 34.35
CA GLU A 497 -0.45 -9.49 34.76
C GLU A 497 -1.33 -10.64 34.26
N GLU A 498 -2.63 -10.60 34.53
CA GLU A 498 -3.59 -11.61 34.09
C GLU A 498 -3.65 -11.71 32.57
N LEU A 499 -3.72 -10.57 31.87
CA LEU A 499 -3.84 -10.58 30.41
C LEU A 499 -2.58 -11.10 29.71
N LEU A 500 -1.39 -10.72 30.20
CA LEU A 500 -0.14 -11.20 29.65
C LEU A 500 0.03 -12.70 29.87
N ASN A 501 -0.32 -13.20 31.07
CA ASN A 501 -0.29 -14.63 31.38
C ASN A 501 -1.17 -15.43 30.42
N VAL A 502 -2.40 -14.98 30.19
CA VAL A 502 -3.33 -15.64 29.26
C VAL A 502 -2.76 -15.63 27.83
N ILE A 503 -2.25 -14.49 27.36
CA ILE A 503 -1.71 -14.37 26.00
C ILE A 503 -0.49 -15.28 25.83
N ILE A 504 0.46 -15.28 26.76
CA ILE A 504 1.69 -16.08 26.68
C ILE A 504 1.38 -17.57 26.67
N LEU A 505 0.48 -18.02 27.54
CA LEU A 505 0.12 -19.45 27.65
C LEU A 505 -0.68 -19.95 26.46
N ARG A 506 -1.61 -19.14 25.94
CA ARG A 506 -2.50 -19.54 24.83
C ARG A 506 -1.91 -19.35 23.45
N THR A 507 -0.83 -18.60 23.33
CA THR A 507 -0.17 -18.33 22.04
C THR A 507 1.34 -18.57 22.14
N PRO A 508 1.78 -19.83 22.29
CA PRO A 508 3.20 -20.17 22.50
C PRO A 508 4.12 -19.82 21.31
N GLU A 509 3.54 -19.53 20.14
CA GLU A 509 4.26 -19.04 18.97
C GLU A 509 4.76 -17.59 19.12
N ILE A 510 4.25 -16.82 20.08
CA ILE A 510 4.65 -15.43 20.33
C ILE A 510 5.99 -15.42 21.05
N LYS A 511 6.94 -14.62 20.52
CA LYS A 511 8.29 -14.46 21.12
C LYS A 511 8.45 -13.15 21.87
N SER A 512 7.68 -12.15 21.54
CA SER A 512 7.72 -10.82 22.17
C SER A 512 6.37 -10.12 22.08
N LEU A 513 6.10 -9.29 23.09
CA LEU A 513 4.91 -8.46 23.16
C LEU A 513 5.36 -7.00 23.30
N ASP A 514 4.67 -6.12 22.57
CA ASP A 514 4.87 -4.68 22.69
C ASP A 514 3.71 -4.09 23.49
N LEU A 515 4.03 -3.37 24.55
CA LEU A 515 3.08 -2.73 25.44
C LEU A 515 3.13 -1.22 25.28
N ARG A 516 1.95 -0.62 25.30
CA ARG A 516 1.77 0.84 25.36
C ARG A 516 0.77 1.19 26.45
N ALA A 517 1.24 1.85 27.50
CA ALA A 517 0.36 2.50 28.44
C ALA A 517 0.15 3.96 28.02
N PHE A 518 -1.07 4.47 28.14
CA PHE A 518 -1.41 5.84 27.78
C PHE A 518 -2.40 6.45 28.76
N ALA A 519 -2.23 7.73 29.02
CA ALA A 519 -3.13 8.55 29.82
C ALA A 519 -3.65 9.71 28.95
N THR A 520 -4.95 9.78 28.78
CA THR A 520 -5.64 10.87 28.07
C THR A 520 -6.68 11.50 28.99
N ASN A 521 -7.16 12.70 28.68
CA ASN A 521 -8.10 13.42 29.55
C ASN A 521 -9.30 12.55 29.93
N GLY A 522 -9.29 12.02 31.17
CA GLY A 522 -10.37 11.24 31.76
C GLY A 522 -10.32 9.73 31.52
N THR A 523 -9.32 9.19 30.80
CA THR A 523 -9.18 7.76 30.58
C THR A 523 -7.73 7.31 30.58
N THR A 524 -7.48 6.16 31.16
CA THR A 524 -6.16 5.48 31.10
C THR A 524 -6.33 4.13 30.44
N GLY A 525 -5.41 3.75 29.59
CA GLY A 525 -5.49 2.48 28.90
C GLY A 525 -4.14 1.82 28.70
N ILE A 526 -4.24 0.51 28.44
CA ILE A 526 -3.08 -0.29 28.04
C ILE A 526 -3.42 -0.94 26.70
N ARG A 527 -2.46 -0.92 25.79
CA ARG A 527 -2.55 -1.59 24.50
C ARG A 527 -1.40 -2.58 24.35
N ILE A 528 -1.71 -3.80 24.01
CA ILE A 528 -0.76 -4.89 23.79
C ILE A 528 -0.78 -5.25 22.32
N HIS A 529 0.40 -5.33 21.70
CA HIS A 529 0.57 -5.82 20.34
C HIS A 529 1.34 -7.14 20.38
N CYS A 530 0.80 -8.16 19.74
CA CYS A 530 1.49 -9.44 19.59
C CYS A 530 1.24 -10.04 18.20
N ALA A 531 2.32 -10.54 17.55
CA ALA A 531 2.20 -11.23 16.27
C ALA A 531 1.80 -12.68 16.50
N GLY A 532 0.91 -13.21 15.64
CA GLY A 532 0.48 -14.60 15.73
C GLY A 532 -0.83 -14.84 15.00
N ARG A 533 -1.47 -15.95 15.30
CA ARG A 533 -2.84 -16.23 14.85
C ARG A 533 -3.82 -15.22 15.46
N ASN A 534 -4.97 -15.06 14.82
CA ASN A 534 -6.05 -14.25 15.40
C ASN A 534 -6.53 -14.89 16.71
N TYR A 535 -6.28 -14.21 17.82
CA TYR A 535 -6.66 -14.68 19.16
C TYR A 535 -7.25 -13.53 19.97
N ASP A 536 -8.52 -13.67 20.34
CA ASP A 536 -9.25 -12.72 21.18
C ASP A 536 -9.39 -13.29 22.61
N PRO A 537 -8.57 -12.82 23.57
CA PRO A 537 -8.63 -13.34 24.93
C PRO A 537 -9.96 -13.07 25.62
N PHE A 538 -10.73 -12.09 25.13
CA PHE A 538 -12.02 -11.75 25.72
C PHE A 538 -13.18 -12.63 25.23
N LYS A 539 -12.97 -13.44 24.17
CA LYS A 539 -13.97 -14.37 23.62
C LYS A 539 -13.59 -15.84 23.78
N ASP A 540 -12.44 -16.10 24.35
CA ASP A 540 -12.00 -17.48 24.60
C ASP A 540 -12.90 -18.13 25.66
N THR A 541 -13.71 -19.12 25.26
CA THR A 541 -14.61 -19.89 26.12
C THR A 541 -14.00 -21.23 26.56
N ASP A 542 -12.91 -21.63 25.89
CA ASP A 542 -12.22 -22.91 26.12
C ASP A 542 -11.07 -22.79 27.12
N ALA A 543 -10.97 -21.65 27.80
CA ALA A 543 -9.93 -21.39 28.81
C ALA A 543 -10.30 -22.12 30.13
N ASP A 544 -9.27 -22.51 30.89
CA ASP A 544 -9.42 -23.05 32.22
C ASP A 544 -10.17 -22.07 33.15
N GLU A 545 -10.89 -22.59 34.16
CA GLU A 545 -11.73 -21.76 35.03
C GLU A 545 -10.97 -20.61 35.69
N ASP A 546 -9.72 -20.80 36.07
CA ASP A 546 -8.88 -19.78 36.68
C ASP A 546 -8.60 -18.63 35.70
N PHE A 547 -8.31 -18.90 34.41
CA PHE A 547 -8.09 -17.88 33.38
C PHE A 547 -9.39 -17.16 33.02
N LEU A 548 -10.51 -17.87 32.94
CA LEU A 548 -11.82 -17.25 32.74
C LEU A 548 -12.16 -16.29 33.88
N MET A 549 -11.79 -16.63 35.13
CA MET A 549 -11.97 -15.75 36.28
C MET A 549 -11.16 -14.45 36.14
N GLY A 550 -9.89 -14.52 35.75
CA GLY A 550 -9.02 -13.35 35.50
C GLY A 550 -9.57 -12.45 34.39
N ILE A 551 -9.94 -13.02 33.23
CA ILE A 551 -10.52 -12.26 32.11
C ILE A 551 -11.89 -11.64 32.49
N ASN A 552 -12.74 -12.36 33.22
CA ASN A 552 -14.02 -11.83 33.68
C ASN A 552 -13.84 -10.71 34.71
N MET A 553 -12.81 -10.79 35.54
CA MET A 553 -12.42 -9.71 36.45
C MET A 553 -12.01 -8.46 35.67
N ILE A 554 -11.16 -8.60 34.64
CA ILE A 554 -10.75 -7.50 33.76
C ILE A 554 -11.99 -6.85 33.11
N LYS A 555 -12.90 -7.65 32.54
CA LYS A 555 -14.15 -7.15 31.92
C LYS A 555 -15.04 -6.37 32.89
N LYS A 556 -15.03 -6.72 34.17
CA LYS A 556 -15.79 -6.02 35.20
C LYS A 556 -15.11 -4.73 35.68
N MET A 557 -13.78 -4.69 35.64
CA MET A 557 -12.99 -3.54 36.10
C MET A 557 -12.79 -2.48 35.03
N ALA A 558 -12.73 -2.86 33.77
CA ALA A 558 -12.48 -1.99 32.63
C ALA A 558 -13.78 -1.41 32.07
N ASP A 559 -13.73 -0.16 31.60
CA ASP A 559 -14.83 0.47 30.87
C ASP A 559 -15.03 -0.12 29.48
N ALA A 560 -13.92 -0.49 28.84
CA ALA A 560 -13.93 -1.13 27.54
C ALA A 560 -12.75 -2.11 27.39
N THR A 561 -13.06 -3.25 26.79
CA THR A 561 -12.08 -4.23 26.34
C THR A 561 -12.26 -4.44 24.86
N LEU A 562 -11.19 -4.29 24.07
CA LEU A 562 -11.23 -4.30 22.63
C LEU A 562 -10.14 -5.24 22.10
N HIS A 563 -10.48 -6.03 21.11
CA HIS A 563 -9.53 -6.83 20.35
C HIS A 563 -9.68 -6.53 18.86
N ILE A 564 -8.55 -6.32 18.19
CA ILE A 564 -8.46 -6.12 16.74
C ILE A 564 -7.33 -6.96 16.19
N TYR A 565 -7.63 -7.74 15.17
CA TYR A 565 -6.62 -8.42 14.40
C TYR A 565 -6.44 -7.71 13.06
N THR A 566 -5.24 -7.19 12.81
CA THR A 566 -4.91 -6.50 11.56
C THR A 566 -3.41 -6.63 11.26
N LEU A 567 -3.04 -6.71 10.00
CA LEU A 567 -1.64 -6.81 9.54
C LEU A 567 -0.89 -8.05 10.13
N GLY A 568 -1.62 -9.09 10.55
CA GLY A 568 -1.04 -10.26 11.22
C GLY A 568 -0.65 -10.02 12.67
N ILE A 569 -1.17 -8.95 13.29
CA ILE A 569 -0.92 -8.54 14.67
C ILE A 569 -2.25 -8.48 15.41
N ASN A 570 -2.29 -9.06 16.61
CA ASN A 570 -3.36 -8.85 17.58
C ASN A 570 -3.08 -7.53 18.31
N ILE A 571 -4.06 -6.66 18.36
CA ILE A 571 -4.08 -5.41 19.12
C ILE A 571 -5.15 -5.56 20.19
N ILE A 572 -4.72 -5.68 21.43
CA ILE A 572 -5.60 -5.89 22.58
C ILE A 572 -5.54 -4.62 23.42
N THR A 573 -6.67 -3.97 23.64
CA THR A 573 -6.76 -2.69 24.37
C THR A 573 -7.70 -2.82 25.55
N ILE A 574 -7.27 -2.35 26.71
CA ILE A 574 -8.09 -2.21 27.92
C ILE A 574 -8.13 -0.74 28.32
N ILE A 575 -9.31 -0.21 28.57
CA ILE A 575 -9.52 1.20 28.95
C ILE A 575 -10.17 1.24 30.33
N PHE A 576 -9.64 2.06 31.20
CA PHE A 576 -10.17 2.33 32.54
C PHE A 576 -10.58 3.81 32.67
N PRO A 577 -11.65 4.12 33.41
CA PRO A 577 -12.01 5.49 33.70
C PRO A 577 -10.98 6.09 34.67
N GLU A 578 -10.62 7.34 34.44
CA GLU A 578 -9.92 8.12 35.41
C GLU A 578 -10.95 8.61 36.44
N ASN A 579 -10.93 8.05 37.63
CA ASN A 579 -11.70 8.61 38.73
C ASN A 579 -11.06 9.96 39.08
N THR A 580 -11.58 11.02 38.51
CA THR A 580 -11.27 12.39 38.88
C THR A 580 -11.81 12.64 40.29
N THR A 581 -11.11 12.15 41.30
CA THR A 581 -11.25 12.62 42.68
C THR A 581 -10.02 13.38 43.05
N ALA A 582 -9.91 14.59 42.54
CA ALA A 582 -9.06 15.61 43.13
C ALA A 582 -9.67 17.00 42.79
N LYS A 583 -10.57 17.45 43.64
CA LYS A 583 -10.68 18.87 43.93
C LYS A 583 -9.66 19.23 44.99
#